data_ab2c94e022eeea9d98277d328dc12f78
#
_entry.id   ab2c94e022eeea9d98277d328dc12f78
#
_cell.length_a   1.000
_cell.length_b   1.000
_cell.length_c   1.000
_cell.angle_alpha   90.00
_cell.angle_beta   90.00
_cell.angle_gamma   90.00
#
_symmetry.space_group_name_H-M   'P 1'
#
loop_
_entity.id
_entity.type
_entity.pdbx_description
1 polymer ?
#
loop_
_entity_poly.entity_id
_entity_poly.type
_entity_poly.pdbx_seq_one_letter_code
_entity_poly.pdbx_strand_id
1 'polypeptide(L)'
;MELTRREALLGTLFGAGWIGLRSLATGLPVSFLLNPRQAVAAAASALPAQYLILSTSASGDPMGCNVPGMYPDAYSATNVVAHPPAVPGDATLDMAPTPVTVGGKTYQAARPWSALDAAALGRTCFFHHTTLTNSHTNEGKVLKLMGAVKRQEMLVSLCSKSLAPALGTIQQAPVAVGSETLQFEGRSLPRLTPTGLKAALASPAGPLTDLQKLRDTDLDRLNVLLKQSGTTAERQFLDRMAQSQAEARNISQSLLDNLSGIANDGQDNQIVAAVTLIAMKVSPVVAIRLDFGGDNHTDTALHNEARKTIVAVNSINLLFSTLDQLGLRDNVTFAAMNVFGRTLAFKGSGTDSAGRDHLANHHCTVLIGKGVKAGVIGGIEANGNDFKAMALQSATGQGVPKDQASSADIAFADTLGAVGKTLGAALGVPSQALEDNITQGKVVTAALA
;
A
#
# COMPACT_ATOMS: atom_id res chain seq x y z
N MET A 1 17.81 -34.71 -25.29
CA MET A 1 17.28 -33.33 -25.26
C MET A 1 18.48 -32.47 -24.95
N GLU A 2 19.09 -31.84 -25.97
CA GLU A 2 20.26 -30.99 -25.77
C GLU A 2 19.78 -29.64 -25.25
N LEU A 3 20.24 -29.29 -24.06
CA LEU A 3 20.03 -27.98 -23.49
C LEU A 3 20.73 -26.93 -24.36
N THR A 4 20.03 -25.96 -24.84
CA THR A 4 20.64 -24.82 -25.54
C THR A 4 21.58 -24.07 -24.59
N ARG A 5 22.65 -23.45 -25.11
CA ARG A 5 23.56 -22.60 -24.31
C ARG A 5 22.81 -21.59 -23.46
N ARG A 6 21.66 -21.11 -23.93
CA ARG A 6 20.78 -20.16 -23.26
C ARG A 6 20.06 -20.81 -22.07
N GLU A 7 19.55 -22.03 -22.20
CA GLU A 7 18.89 -22.77 -21.12
C GLU A 7 19.91 -23.21 -20.05
N ALA A 8 21.12 -23.60 -20.44
CA ALA A 8 22.20 -23.87 -19.51
C ALA A 8 22.62 -22.59 -18.73
N LEU A 9 22.66 -21.43 -19.37
CA LEU A 9 23.01 -20.15 -18.77
C LEU A 9 21.92 -19.64 -17.84
N LEU A 10 20.65 -19.81 -18.21
CA LEU A 10 19.51 -19.51 -17.33
C LEU A 10 19.45 -20.51 -16.16
N GLY A 11 19.74 -21.78 -16.39
CA GLY A 11 19.82 -22.81 -15.35
C GLY A 11 20.93 -22.54 -14.33
N THR A 12 22.11 -22.05 -14.75
CA THR A 12 23.22 -21.71 -13.86
C THR A 12 23.00 -20.39 -13.14
N LEU A 13 22.45 -19.37 -13.79
CA LEU A 13 22.13 -18.07 -13.18
C LEU A 13 20.99 -18.14 -12.17
N PHE A 14 19.99 -18.99 -12.43
CA PHE A 14 18.76 -19.07 -11.62
C PHE A 14 18.60 -20.42 -10.90
N GLY A 15 19.40 -21.43 -11.22
CA GLY A 15 19.16 -22.83 -10.83
C GLY A 15 19.72 -23.25 -9.49
N ALA A 16 20.74 -22.63 -8.95
CA ALA A 16 21.52 -23.25 -7.89
C ALA A 16 21.71 -22.43 -6.62
N GLY A 17 21.12 -21.26 -6.50
CA GLY A 17 21.49 -20.55 -5.31
C GLY A 17 20.52 -19.47 -4.86
N TRP A 18 20.15 -19.42 -3.68
CA TRP A 18 19.34 -18.41 -3.02
C TRP A 18 17.84 -18.67 -3.06
N ILE A 19 17.44 -19.61 -2.26
CA ILE A 19 16.06 -20.08 -2.17
C ILE A 19 15.08 -18.98 -1.75
N GLY A 20 15.51 -18.01 -0.96
CA GLY A 20 14.65 -16.91 -0.50
C GLY A 20 14.39 -15.85 -1.57
N LEU A 21 15.43 -15.37 -2.22
CA LEU A 21 15.29 -14.52 -3.40
C LEU A 21 14.83 -15.32 -4.63
N ARG A 22 14.91 -16.64 -4.57
CA ARG A 22 14.41 -17.51 -5.62
C ARG A 22 12.89 -17.43 -5.77
N SER A 23 12.13 -17.34 -4.69
CA SER A 23 10.69 -17.06 -4.76
C SER A 23 10.42 -15.64 -5.21
N LEU A 24 11.30 -14.70 -4.88
CA LEU A 24 11.26 -13.33 -5.38
C LEU A 24 11.76 -13.25 -6.83
N ALA A 25 12.81 -13.99 -7.17
CA ALA A 25 13.35 -14.05 -8.52
C ALA A 25 12.48 -14.90 -9.48
N THR A 26 11.74 -15.87 -9.00
CA THR A 26 10.76 -16.60 -9.82
C THR A 26 9.53 -15.74 -10.13
N GLY A 27 9.34 -14.62 -9.43
CA GLY A 27 8.42 -13.56 -9.81
C GLY A 27 8.97 -12.67 -10.95
N LEU A 28 10.25 -12.78 -11.33
CA LEU A 28 10.73 -12.11 -12.53
C LEU A 28 10.11 -12.78 -13.76
N PRO A 29 9.26 -12.06 -14.51
CA PRO A 29 8.76 -12.60 -15.76
C PRO A 29 9.95 -12.87 -16.67
N VAL A 30 10.09 -14.07 -17.14
CA VAL A 30 11.06 -14.43 -18.19
C VAL A 30 10.89 -13.51 -19.41
N SER A 31 9.69 -12.96 -19.61
CA SER A 31 9.38 -11.92 -20.59
C SER A 31 10.17 -10.63 -20.42
N PHE A 32 10.56 -10.25 -19.20
CA PHE A 32 11.42 -9.07 -19.00
C PHE A 32 12.85 -9.31 -19.48
N LEU A 33 13.35 -10.51 -19.28
CA LEU A 33 14.65 -10.95 -19.83
C LEU A 33 14.64 -11.07 -21.36
N LEU A 34 13.45 -11.28 -21.94
CA LEU A 34 13.29 -11.54 -23.37
C LEU A 34 12.83 -10.33 -24.18
N ASN A 35 12.34 -9.25 -23.54
CA ASN A 35 11.80 -8.11 -24.24
C ASN A 35 12.30 -6.75 -23.68
N PRO A 36 13.57 -6.37 -23.95
CA PRO A 36 14.15 -5.11 -23.48
C PRO A 36 13.55 -3.85 -24.14
N ARG A 37 12.63 -4.00 -25.10
CA ARG A 37 12.08 -2.88 -25.88
C ARG A 37 10.99 -2.07 -25.18
N GLN A 38 10.61 -2.35 -23.95
CA GLN A 38 9.61 -1.57 -23.20
C GLN A 38 10.21 -0.60 -22.17
N ALA A 39 11.46 -0.21 -22.28
CA ALA A 39 11.90 1.04 -21.68
C ALA A 39 11.42 2.22 -22.56
N VAL A 40 10.12 2.42 -22.62
CA VAL A 40 9.56 3.66 -23.12
C VAL A 40 10.05 4.74 -22.15
N ALA A 41 10.74 5.74 -22.67
CA ALA A 41 11.03 6.94 -21.92
C ALA A 41 9.71 7.50 -21.42
N ALA A 42 9.38 7.22 -20.17
CA ALA A 42 8.22 7.79 -19.52
C ALA A 42 8.45 9.30 -19.50
N ALA A 43 7.46 10.07 -19.93
CA ALA A 43 7.46 11.52 -19.76
C ALA A 43 7.75 11.78 -18.27
N ALA A 44 8.73 12.64 -17.99
CA ALA A 44 9.16 12.93 -16.63
C ALA A 44 7.94 13.34 -15.80
N SER A 45 7.72 12.68 -14.68
CA SER A 45 6.74 13.12 -13.70
C SER A 45 7.22 14.41 -13.04
N ALA A 46 6.27 15.28 -12.67
CA ALA A 46 6.57 16.49 -11.89
C ALA A 46 7.13 16.18 -10.49
N LEU A 47 6.80 15.00 -9.94
CA LEU A 47 7.26 14.53 -8.64
C LEU A 47 8.27 13.38 -8.80
N PRO A 48 9.29 13.29 -7.92
CA PRO A 48 10.22 12.17 -7.94
C PRO A 48 9.51 10.86 -7.61
N ALA A 49 9.96 9.78 -8.25
CA ALA A 49 9.41 8.45 -8.02
C ALA A 49 9.54 8.03 -6.55
N GLN A 50 8.45 7.50 -5.99
CA GLN A 50 8.34 7.03 -4.63
C GLN A 50 8.07 5.53 -4.59
N TYR A 51 8.58 4.84 -3.58
CA TYR A 51 8.11 3.51 -3.22
C TYR A 51 6.68 3.59 -2.64
N LEU A 52 5.90 2.55 -2.84
CA LEU A 52 4.57 2.41 -2.22
C LEU A 52 4.55 1.27 -1.21
N ILE A 53 4.13 1.56 0.02
CA ILE A 53 3.64 0.54 0.96
C ILE A 53 2.11 0.67 0.98
N LEU A 54 1.42 -0.36 0.50
CA LEU A 54 -0.05 -0.40 0.46
C LEU A 54 -0.58 -1.35 1.53
N SER A 55 -1.33 -0.84 2.48
CA SER A 55 -2.16 -1.66 3.36
C SER A 55 -3.52 -1.91 2.71
N THR A 56 -3.87 -3.16 2.50
CA THR A 56 -5.17 -3.55 1.94
C THR A 56 -5.70 -4.81 2.61
N SER A 57 -7.01 -5.00 2.59
CA SER A 57 -7.69 -6.12 3.22
C SER A 57 -9.07 -6.36 2.60
N ALA A 58 -9.45 -7.63 2.51
CA ALA A 58 -10.81 -8.06 2.16
C ALA A 58 -11.80 -7.92 3.31
N SER A 59 -11.37 -7.49 4.51
CA SER A 59 -12.21 -7.50 5.72
C SER A 59 -13.27 -6.40 5.75
N GLY A 60 -13.10 -5.30 5.00
CA GLY A 60 -13.98 -4.14 5.07
C GLY A 60 -13.86 -3.46 6.44
N ASP A 61 -12.78 -2.72 6.65
CA ASP A 61 -12.49 -2.10 7.95
C ASP A 61 -13.36 -0.87 8.23
N PRO A 62 -13.70 -0.64 9.50
CA PRO A 62 -14.45 0.54 9.92
C PRO A 62 -13.62 1.84 9.96
N MET A 63 -12.40 1.87 9.45
CA MET A 63 -11.53 3.05 9.46
C MET A 63 -12.26 4.31 8.98
N GLY A 64 -13.07 4.21 7.94
CA GLY A 64 -13.91 5.30 7.43
C GLY A 64 -14.95 5.85 8.43
N CYS A 65 -15.20 5.14 9.55
CA CYS A 65 -16.14 5.60 10.57
C CYS A 65 -15.50 6.50 11.63
N ASN A 66 -14.16 6.57 11.72
CA ASN A 66 -13.49 7.19 12.86
C ASN A 66 -12.39 8.20 12.51
N VAL A 67 -12.14 8.42 11.20
CA VAL A 67 -11.12 9.36 10.68
C VAL A 67 -11.58 10.84 10.78
N PRO A 68 -10.66 11.81 10.61
CA PRO A 68 -11.02 13.23 10.46
C PRO A 68 -12.06 13.47 9.38
N GLY A 69 -13.04 14.35 9.68
CA GLY A 69 -14.16 14.67 8.80
C GLY A 69 -15.43 13.87 9.08
N MET A 70 -15.37 12.90 10.00
CA MET A 70 -16.54 12.11 10.44
C MET A 70 -17.12 12.60 11.77
N TYR A 71 -16.29 13.00 12.73
CA TYR A 71 -16.69 13.46 14.07
C TYR A 71 -16.86 14.98 14.14
N PRO A 72 -17.71 15.51 15.00
CA PRO A 72 -18.88 14.87 15.56
C PRO A 72 -20.05 14.90 14.58
N ASP A 73 -19.92 15.59 13.43
CA ASP A 73 -21.04 15.93 12.56
C ASP A 73 -21.81 14.69 12.08
N ALA A 74 -21.07 13.65 11.71
CA ALA A 74 -21.67 12.38 11.30
C ALA A 74 -22.40 11.67 12.45
N TYR A 75 -21.93 11.82 13.69
CA TYR A 75 -22.50 11.18 14.88
C TYR A 75 -23.58 12.00 15.57
N SER A 76 -23.90 13.18 15.08
CA SER A 76 -25.04 13.98 15.58
C SER A 76 -26.39 13.54 15.00
N ALA A 77 -26.39 12.73 13.93
CA ALA A 77 -27.62 12.22 13.33
C ALA A 77 -28.28 11.16 14.24
N THR A 78 -29.60 11.13 14.25
CA THR A 78 -30.44 10.38 15.23
C THR A 78 -30.27 8.86 15.19
N ASN A 79 -29.71 8.28 14.14
CA ASN A 79 -29.58 6.82 13.98
C ASN A 79 -28.13 6.35 13.91
N VAL A 80 -27.18 7.22 14.22
CA VAL A 80 -25.75 6.91 14.13
C VAL A 80 -25.20 6.64 15.52
N VAL A 81 -24.42 5.59 15.65
CA VAL A 81 -23.81 5.19 16.93
C VAL A 81 -22.40 5.74 17.01
N ALA A 82 -22.21 6.72 17.87
CA ALA A 82 -20.88 7.19 18.24
C ALA A 82 -20.14 6.11 19.02
N HIS A 83 -18.84 6.05 18.84
CA HIS A 83 -17.99 5.25 19.72
C HIS A 83 -18.14 5.70 21.18
N PRO A 84 -18.14 4.76 22.13
CA PRO A 84 -18.06 5.13 23.54
C PRO A 84 -16.75 5.87 23.79
N PRO A 85 -16.73 6.86 24.69
CA PRO A 85 -15.49 7.56 25.05
C PRO A 85 -14.38 6.63 25.55
N ALA A 86 -14.76 5.59 26.29
CA ALA A 86 -13.85 4.54 26.72
C ALA A 86 -14.59 3.20 26.76
N VAL A 87 -13.86 2.12 26.53
CA VAL A 87 -14.40 0.78 26.66
C VAL A 87 -14.58 0.45 28.15
N PRO A 88 -15.76 -0.04 28.61
CA PRO A 88 -15.94 -0.44 29.98
C PRO A 88 -14.88 -1.45 30.44
N GLY A 89 -14.18 -1.14 31.53
CA GLY A 89 -13.10 -1.97 32.08
C GLY A 89 -11.73 -1.76 31.44
N ASP A 90 -11.61 -0.95 30.39
CA ASP A 90 -10.33 -0.62 29.76
C ASP A 90 -10.31 0.83 29.24
N ALA A 91 -9.87 1.75 30.11
CA ALA A 91 -9.77 3.18 29.78
C ALA A 91 -8.70 3.48 28.68
N THR A 92 -7.86 2.54 28.32
CA THR A 92 -6.88 2.71 27.24
C THR A 92 -7.53 2.61 25.86
N LEU A 93 -8.70 2.00 25.76
CA LEU A 93 -9.48 1.85 24.54
C LEU A 93 -10.46 3.04 24.39
N ASP A 94 -9.92 4.23 24.23
CA ASP A 94 -10.67 5.46 24.14
C ASP A 94 -10.75 5.96 22.69
N MET A 95 -11.99 6.08 22.20
CA MET A 95 -12.33 6.58 20.86
C MET A 95 -13.06 7.94 20.92
N ALA A 96 -12.97 8.65 22.03
CA ALA A 96 -13.62 9.95 22.17
C ALA A 96 -13.22 10.92 21.07
N PRO A 97 -14.14 11.80 20.64
CA PRO A 97 -13.82 12.88 19.70
C PRO A 97 -12.65 13.72 20.21
N THR A 98 -11.62 13.83 19.42
CA THR A 98 -10.37 14.52 19.77
C THR A 98 -9.97 15.43 18.61
N PRO A 99 -9.53 16.69 18.88
CA PRO A 99 -9.07 17.57 17.83
C PRO A 99 -7.81 17.04 17.15
N VAL A 100 -7.84 16.96 15.81
CA VAL A 100 -6.71 16.60 14.95
C VAL A 100 -6.54 17.68 13.89
N THR A 101 -5.38 18.33 13.86
CA THR A 101 -5.10 19.38 12.88
C THR A 101 -4.39 18.80 11.67
N VAL A 102 -5.05 18.87 10.51
CA VAL A 102 -4.55 18.34 9.23
C VAL A 102 -4.64 19.45 8.18
N GLY A 103 -3.54 19.73 7.50
CA GLY A 103 -3.50 20.76 6.47
C GLY A 103 -3.89 22.17 6.95
N GLY A 104 -3.60 22.49 8.21
CA GLY A 104 -3.94 23.78 8.82
C GLY A 104 -5.41 23.91 9.26
N LYS A 105 -6.23 22.89 9.12
CA LYS A 105 -7.62 22.85 9.58
C LYS A 105 -7.78 21.81 10.69
N THR A 106 -8.49 22.16 11.75
CA THR A 106 -8.78 21.25 12.86
C THR A 106 -10.10 20.52 12.62
N TYR A 107 -10.03 19.20 12.71
CA TYR A 107 -11.18 18.29 12.63
C TYR A 107 -11.32 17.54 13.95
N GLN A 108 -12.51 17.06 14.23
CA GLN A 108 -12.69 16.02 15.24
C GLN A 108 -12.46 14.65 14.58
N ALA A 109 -11.78 13.78 15.29
CA ALA A 109 -11.57 12.38 14.89
C ALA A 109 -11.56 11.49 16.13
N ALA A 110 -11.61 10.19 15.98
CA ALA A 110 -11.37 9.30 17.12
C ALA A 110 -9.97 9.51 17.69
N ARG A 111 -9.87 9.48 19.02
CA ARG A 111 -8.63 9.77 19.77
C ARG A 111 -7.35 9.12 19.21
N PRO A 112 -7.35 7.85 18.75
CA PRO A 112 -6.13 7.23 18.20
C PRO A 112 -5.46 8.04 17.10
N TRP A 113 -6.22 8.75 16.26
CA TRP A 113 -5.67 9.56 15.18
C TRP A 113 -4.87 10.78 15.68
N SER A 114 -5.15 11.27 16.89
CA SER A 114 -4.35 12.33 17.51
C SER A 114 -2.97 11.85 17.98
N ALA A 115 -2.75 10.55 18.07
CA ALA A 115 -1.47 9.93 18.42
C ALA A 115 -0.58 9.67 17.20
N LEU A 116 -1.04 9.96 15.98
CA LEU A 116 -0.21 9.85 14.79
C LEU A 116 0.96 10.84 14.88
N ASP A 117 2.16 10.38 14.55
CA ASP A 117 3.37 11.21 14.52
C ASP A 117 3.13 12.53 13.77
N ALA A 118 3.56 13.65 14.37
CA ALA A 118 3.25 14.97 13.83
C ALA A 118 3.84 15.21 12.43
N ALA A 119 5.02 14.64 12.14
CA ALA A 119 5.64 14.76 10.83
C ALA A 119 4.92 13.86 9.80
N ALA A 120 4.39 12.71 10.22
CA ALA A 120 3.51 11.88 9.39
C ALA A 120 2.16 12.60 9.15
N LEU A 121 1.54 13.13 10.20
CA LEU A 121 0.28 13.86 10.12
C LEU A 121 0.37 15.09 9.19
N GLY A 122 1.51 15.80 9.21
CA GLY A 122 1.80 16.91 8.30
C GLY A 122 1.87 16.54 6.81
N ARG A 123 1.81 15.26 6.47
CA ARG A 123 1.82 14.70 5.11
C ARG A 123 0.70 13.68 4.91
N THR A 124 -0.35 13.74 5.73
CA THR A 124 -1.48 12.82 5.70
C THR A 124 -2.67 13.42 5.01
N CYS A 125 -3.18 12.72 4.00
CA CYS A 125 -4.44 13.01 3.35
C CYS A 125 -5.46 11.93 3.71
N PHE A 126 -6.61 12.33 4.25
CA PHE A 126 -7.78 11.51 4.46
C PHE A 126 -8.72 11.72 3.26
N PHE A 127 -8.80 10.72 2.39
CA PHE A 127 -9.55 10.83 1.14
C PHE A 127 -10.86 10.06 1.26
N HIS A 128 -11.99 10.76 1.38
CA HIS A 128 -13.32 10.18 1.44
C HIS A 128 -13.83 9.85 0.02
N HIS A 129 -14.25 8.62 -0.20
CA HIS A 129 -14.70 8.11 -1.50
C HIS A 129 -15.66 6.93 -1.35
N THR A 130 -16.24 6.46 -2.45
CA THR A 130 -16.97 5.19 -2.51
C THR A 130 -16.09 4.05 -2.99
N THR A 131 -16.40 2.81 -2.62
CA THR A 131 -15.81 1.61 -3.22
C THR A 131 -16.77 0.90 -4.18
N LEU A 132 -18.03 1.32 -4.22
CA LEU A 132 -19.11 0.76 -5.04
C LEU A 132 -19.35 -0.74 -4.81
N THR A 133 -18.87 -1.28 -3.70
CA THR A 133 -19.05 -2.68 -3.31
C THR A 133 -19.19 -2.84 -1.81
N ASN A 134 -19.94 -3.85 -1.41
CA ASN A 134 -20.11 -4.29 -0.02
C ASN A 134 -19.78 -5.80 0.13
N SER A 135 -18.98 -6.36 -0.77
CA SER A 135 -18.63 -7.78 -0.75
C SER A 135 -17.14 -7.98 -0.51
N HIS A 136 -16.79 -8.81 0.47
CA HIS A 136 -15.41 -9.20 0.80
C HIS A 136 -14.64 -9.76 -0.40
N THR A 137 -15.31 -10.50 -1.28
CA THR A 137 -14.70 -11.11 -2.48
C THR A 137 -14.28 -10.09 -3.53
N ASN A 138 -14.64 -8.83 -3.36
CA ASN A 138 -14.39 -7.77 -4.33
C ASN A 138 -13.10 -6.96 -4.06
N GLU A 139 -12.24 -7.36 -3.11
CA GLU A 139 -10.95 -6.68 -2.89
C GLU A 139 -10.16 -6.52 -4.20
N GLY A 140 -10.03 -7.59 -4.98
CA GLY A 140 -9.38 -7.53 -6.27
C GLY A 140 -10.01 -6.55 -7.26
N LYS A 141 -11.34 -6.33 -7.20
CA LYS A 141 -12.02 -5.32 -8.01
C LYS A 141 -11.72 -3.91 -7.54
N VAL A 142 -11.64 -3.68 -6.23
CA VAL A 142 -11.26 -2.38 -5.66
C VAL A 142 -9.82 -2.05 -6.05
N LEU A 143 -8.91 -3.00 -5.95
CA LEU A 143 -7.52 -2.83 -6.41
C LEU A 143 -7.42 -2.60 -7.93
N LYS A 144 -8.38 -3.08 -8.71
CA LYS A 144 -8.59 -2.72 -10.12
C LYS A 144 -9.43 -1.46 -10.29
N LEU A 145 -9.63 -0.71 -9.21
CA LEU A 145 -10.44 0.51 -9.18
C LEU A 145 -11.85 0.31 -9.74
N MET A 146 -12.47 -0.82 -9.40
CA MET A 146 -13.83 -1.18 -9.84
C MET A 146 -14.00 -1.11 -11.37
N GLY A 147 -12.97 -1.47 -12.12
CA GLY A 147 -12.96 -1.43 -13.58
C GLY A 147 -12.49 -0.10 -14.18
N ALA A 148 -12.04 0.85 -13.35
CA ALA A 148 -11.45 2.09 -13.84
C ALA A 148 -10.07 1.88 -14.48
N VAL A 149 -9.40 0.77 -14.21
CA VAL A 149 -8.11 0.42 -14.81
C VAL A 149 -8.33 -0.41 -16.07
N LYS A 150 -7.81 0.05 -17.20
CA LYS A 150 -7.85 -0.68 -18.47
C LYS A 150 -7.15 -2.05 -18.32
N ARG A 151 -7.59 -3.01 -19.12
CA ARG A 151 -7.05 -4.39 -19.17
C ARG A 151 -7.12 -5.15 -17.86
N GLN A 152 -7.99 -4.74 -16.94
CA GLN A 152 -8.16 -5.40 -15.63
C GLN A 152 -6.86 -5.46 -14.79
N GLU A 153 -5.93 -4.55 -15.05
CA GLU A 153 -4.70 -4.43 -14.26
C GLU A 153 -5.01 -3.81 -12.88
N MET A 154 -4.34 -4.27 -11.86
CA MET A 154 -4.47 -3.67 -10.52
C MET A 154 -3.68 -2.36 -10.44
N LEU A 155 -4.14 -1.40 -9.64
CA LEU A 155 -3.42 -0.15 -9.38
C LEU A 155 -1.97 -0.41 -8.94
N VAL A 156 -1.76 -1.36 -8.04
CA VAL A 156 -0.42 -1.75 -7.56
C VAL A 156 0.50 -2.22 -8.69
N SER A 157 -0.04 -2.93 -9.68
CA SER A 157 0.72 -3.39 -10.84
C SER A 157 1.06 -2.24 -11.78
N LEU A 158 0.12 -1.33 -12.00
CA LEU A 158 0.34 -0.10 -12.79
C LEU A 158 1.44 0.76 -12.15
N CYS A 159 1.33 1.05 -10.85
CA CYS A 159 2.34 1.80 -10.11
C CYS A 159 3.71 1.09 -10.17
N SER A 160 3.73 -0.20 -9.93
CA SER A 160 4.95 -0.99 -9.90
C SER A 160 5.70 -0.96 -11.24
N LYS A 161 4.98 -1.17 -12.34
CA LYS A 161 5.55 -1.07 -13.71
C LYS A 161 6.13 0.31 -14.00
N SER A 162 5.40 1.34 -13.61
CA SER A 162 5.78 2.73 -13.92
C SER A 162 6.97 3.21 -13.08
N LEU A 163 7.07 2.78 -11.82
CA LEU A 163 8.07 3.26 -10.85
C LEU A 163 9.38 2.46 -10.89
N ALA A 164 9.34 1.17 -11.22
CA ALA A 164 10.51 0.30 -11.18
C ALA A 164 11.72 0.85 -11.96
N PRO A 165 11.57 1.40 -13.18
CA PRO A 165 12.71 1.93 -13.92
C PRO A 165 13.39 3.10 -13.22
N ALA A 166 12.61 4.01 -12.64
CA ALA A 166 13.13 5.21 -11.97
C ALA A 166 13.74 4.88 -10.60
N LEU A 167 13.19 3.92 -9.87
CA LEU A 167 13.69 3.47 -8.56
C LEU A 167 14.85 2.47 -8.69
N GLY A 168 15.06 1.89 -9.86
CA GLY A 168 16.12 0.90 -10.10
C GLY A 168 15.92 -0.39 -9.29
N THR A 169 14.66 -0.84 -9.14
CA THR A 169 14.36 -2.04 -8.35
C THR A 169 14.72 -3.34 -9.07
N ILE A 170 14.99 -4.38 -8.26
CA ILE A 170 15.36 -5.72 -8.76
C ILE A 170 14.25 -6.30 -9.64
N GLN A 171 13.00 -6.13 -9.20
CA GLN A 171 11.83 -6.62 -9.93
C GLN A 171 10.80 -5.52 -10.15
N GLN A 172 9.98 -5.68 -11.18
CA GLN A 172 8.83 -4.81 -11.42
C GLN A 172 7.58 -5.28 -10.65
N ALA A 173 7.44 -6.59 -10.43
CA ALA A 173 6.27 -7.12 -9.75
C ALA A 173 6.19 -6.60 -8.30
N PRO A 174 4.98 -6.25 -7.82
CA PRO A 174 4.75 -5.98 -6.40
C PRO A 174 5.12 -7.19 -5.54
N VAL A 175 5.40 -6.95 -4.25
CA VAL A 175 5.55 -8.00 -3.25
C VAL A 175 4.36 -8.01 -2.31
N ALA A 176 3.71 -9.17 -2.13
CA ALA A 176 2.64 -9.37 -1.19
C ALA A 176 3.21 -9.92 0.13
N VAL A 177 3.19 -9.14 1.19
CA VAL A 177 3.60 -9.57 2.54
C VAL A 177 2.37 -9.92 3.40
N GLY A 178 1.34 -9.10 3.35
CA GLY A 178 0.12 -9.28 4.15
C GLY A 178 -1.16 -9.46 3.34
N SER A 179 -1.18 -9.01 2.08
CA SER A 179 -2.33 -9.16 1.17
C SER A 179 -2.25 -10.49 0.42
N GLU A 180 -3.41 -11.10 0.17
CA GLU A 180 -3.50 -12.41 -0.50
C GLU A 180 -4.03 -12.32 -1.93
N THR A 181 -4.49 -11.15 -2.37
CA THR A 181 -5.23 -10.98 -3.63
C THR A 181 -4.47 -10.26 -4.73
N LEU A 182 -3.18 -10.00 -4.55
CA LEU A 182 -2.39 -9.27 -5.54
C LEU A 182 -2.18 -10.09 -6.81
N GLN A 183 -2.32 -9.39 -7.94
CA GLN A 183 -2.01 -9.91 -9.27
C GLN A 183 -1.03 -8.96 -9.98
N PHE A 184 -0.20 -9.53 -10.81
CA PHE A 184 0.67 -8.81 -11.73
C PHE A 184 0.62 -9.46 -13.10
N GLU A 185 0.27 -8.69 -14.13
CA GLU A 185 0.05 -9.18 -15.50
C GLU A 185 -0.93 -10.36 -15.58
N GLY A 186 -2.00 -10.30 -14.79
CA GLY A 186 -3.05 -11.33 -14.75
C GLY A 186 -2.67 -12.58 -13.95
N ARG A 187 -1.48 -12.66 -13.37
CA ARG A 187 -1.02 -13.80 -12.55
C ARG A 187 -1.07 -13.45 -11.08
N SER A 188 -1.61 -14.35 -10.25
CA SER A 188 -1.58 -14.19 -8.81
C SER A 188 -0.15 -14.22 -8.28
N LEU A 189 0.16 -13.32 -7.35
CA LEU A 189 1.45 -13.25 -6.70
C LEU A 189 1.46 -14.12 -5.43
N PRO A 190 2.55 -14.84 -5.16
CA PRO A 190 2.70 -15.57 -3.91
C PRO A 190 2.86 -14.59 -2.74
N ARG A 191 2.32 -14.97 -1.59
CA ARG A 191 2.54 -14.23 -0.35
C ARG A 191 3.91 -14.58 0.24
N LEU A 192 4.67 -13.56 0.59
CA LEU A 192 5.90 -13.67 1.37
C LEU A 192 5.59 -13.33 2.83
N THR A 193 5.80 -14.28 3.75
CA THR A 193 5.59 -13.99 5.18
C THR A 193 6.83 -13.31 5.79
N PRO A 194 6.68 -12.46 6.82
CA PRO A 194 7.79 -11.89 7.55
C PRO A 194 8.79 -12.94 8.06
N THR A 195 8.29 -14.01 8.69
CA THR A 195 9.13 -15.13 9.15
C THR A 195 9.83 -15.84 8.00
N GLY A 196 9.17 -16.00 6.86
CA GLY A 196 9.75 -16.54 5.64
C GLY A 196 10.87 -15.65 5.08
N LEU A 197 10.67 -14.32 5.08
CA LEU A 197 11.70 -13.36 4.69
C LEU A 197 12.92 -13.44 5.61
N LYS A 198 12.70 -13.45 6.93
CA LYS A 198 13.78 -13.63 7.92
C LYS A 198 14.56 -14.91 7.66
N ALA A 199 13.86 -16.04 7.49
CA ALA A 199 14.52 -17.33 7.22
C ALA A 199 15.32 -17.31 5.91
N ALA A 200 14.80 -16.63 4.87
CA ALA A 200 15.46 -16.50 3.59
C ALA A 200 16.74 -15.65 3.63
N LEU A 201 16.75 -14.61 4.47
CA LEU A 201 17.87 -13.68 4.62
C LEU A 201 18.82 -14.06 5.76
N ALA A 202 18.45 -15.00 6.63
CA ALA A 202 19.35 -15.55 7.63
C ALA A 202 20.55 -16.21 6.94
N SER A 203 21.74 -15.74 7.26
CA SER A 203 22.97 -16.39 6.76
C SER A 203 23.08 -17.78 7.37
N PRO A 204 23.23 -18.83 6.57
CA PRO A 204 23.52 -20.16 7.11
C PRO A 204 24.85 -20.11 7.86
N ALA A 205 24.83 -20.47 9.14
CA ALA A 205 26.06 -20.61 9.92
C ALA A 205 26.78 -21.90 9.50
N GLY A 206 28.11 -21.84 9.29
CA GLY A 206 28.92 -23.03 9.07
C GLY A 206 29.63 -23.12 7.72
N PRO A 207 30.12 -24.29 7.31
CA PRO A 207 30.99 -24.48 6.14
C PRO A 207 30.34 -24.08 4.79
N LEU A 208 29.03 -23.93 4.73
CA LEU A 208 28.32 -23.40 3.56
C LEU A 208 28.63 -21.93 3.27
N THR A 209 29.08 -21.16 4.27
CA THR A 209 29.40 -19.73 4.12
C THR A 209 30.54 -19.48 3.15
N ASP A 210 31.59 -20.33 3.18
CA ASP A 210 32.73 -20.20 2.30
C ASP A 210 32.39 -20.62 0.86
N LEU A 211 31.55 -21.65 0.70
CA LEU A 211 31.01 -22.02 -0.62
C LEU A 211 30.14 -20.92 -1.21
N GLN A 212 29.38 -20.19 -0.38
CA GLN A 212 28.60 -19.04 -0.82
C GLN A 212 29.49 -17.89 -1.26
N LYS A 213 30.55 -17.56 -0.51
CA LYS A 213 31.54 -16.54 -0.91
C LYS A 213 32.21 -16.87 -2.22
N LEU A 214 32.62 -18.15 -2.41
CA LEU A 214 33.20 -18.61 -3.64
C LEU A 214 32.22 -18.45 -4.81
N ARG A 215 30.99 -18.92 -4.63
CA ARG A 215 29.93 -18.78 -5.62
C ARG A 215 29.66 -17.31 -5.98
N ASP A 216 29.60 -16.43 -5.01
CA ASP A 216 29.35 -15.01 -5.22
C ASP A 216 30.50 -14.37 -6.01
N THR A 217 31.74 -14.76 -5.73
CA THR A 217 32.90 -14.34 -6.50
C THR A 217 32.83 -14.82 -7.95
N ASP A 218 32.40 -16.06 -8.17
CA ASP A 218 32.29 -16.64 -9.52
C ASP A 218 31.13 -16.00 -10.30
N LEU A 219 29.99 -15.65 -9.62
CA LEU A 219 28.90 -14.91 -10.24
C LEU A 219 29.34 -13.50 -10.67
N ASP A 220 30.13 -12.81 -9.86
CA ASP A 220 30.66 -11.49 -10.21
C ASP A 220 31.60 -11.59 -11.45
N ARG A 221 32.45 -12.59 -11.51
CA ARG A 221 33.30 -12.87 -12.69
C ARG A 221 32.43 -13.17 -13.92
N LEU A 222 31.42 -14.01 -13.78
CA LEU A 222 30.50 -14.35 -14.86
C LEU A 222 29.75 -13.13 -15.37
N ASN A 223 29.29 -12.26 -14.49
CA ASN A 223 28.64 -11.00 -14.85
C ASN A 223 29.58 -10.10 -15.68
N VAL A 224 30.87 -10.02 -15.32
CA VAL A 224 31.85 -9.25 -16.10
C VAL A 224 32.03 -9.85 -17.48
N LEU A 225 32.14 -11.17 -17.61
CA LEU A 225 32.28 -11.85 -18.89
C LEU A 225 31.08 -11.68 -19.80
N LEU A 226 29.87 -11.83 -19.25
CA LEU A 226 28.61 -11.64 -19.99
C LEU A 226 28.44 -10.24 -20.52
N LYS A 227 28.88 -9.22 -19.75
CA LYS A 227 28.87 -7.82 -20.20
C LYS A 227 29.77 -7.58 -21.43
N GLN A 228 30.86 -8.30 -21.59
CA GLN A 228 31.75 -8.09 -22.72
C GLN A 228 31.12 -8.43 -24.07
N SER A 229 30.20 -9.40 -24.10
CA SER A 229 29.53 -9.86 -25.32
C SER A 229 28.05 -9.43 -25.40
N GLY A 230 27.52 -8.81 -24.37
CA GLY A 230 26.11 -8.45 -24.27
C GLY A 230 25.72 -7.20 -25.10
N THR A 231 24.48 -7.14 -25.50
CA THR A 231 23.84 -5.91 -26.02
C THR A 231 23.75 -4.83 -24.93
N THR A 232 23.46 -3.59 -25.30
CA THR A 232 23.30 -2.48 -24.34
C THR A 232 22.23 -2.80 -23.29
N ALA A 233 21.11 -3.42 -23.68
CA ALA A 233 20.03 -3.78 -22.76
C ALA A 233 20.45 -4.91 -21.79
N GLU A 234 21.18 -5.92 -22.29
CA GLU A 234 21.71 -7.00 -21.47
C GLU A 234 22.77 -6.48 -20.47
N ARG A 235 23.63 -5.58 -20.89
CA ARG A 235 24.60 -4.93 -20.00
C ARG A 235 23.92 -4.16 -18.88
N GLN A 236 22.91 -3.34 -19.21
CA GLN A 236 22.14 -2.59 -18.20
C GLN A 236 21.40 -3.51 -17.22
N PHE A 237 20.90 -4.65 -17.71
CA PHE A 237 20.30 -5.66 -16.84
C PHE A 237 21.32 -6.29 -15.90
N LEU A 238 22.48 -6.71 -16.43
CA LEU A 238 23.55 -7.31 -15.64
C LEU A 238 24.12 -6.32 -14.60
N ASP A 239 24.20 -5.01 -14.95
CA ASP A 239 24.61 -3.97 -14.02
C ASP A 239 23.64 -3.85 -12.84
N ARG A 240 22.32 -3.79 -13.12
CA ARG A 240 21.32 -3.73 -12.06
C ARG A 240 21.32 -4.99 -11.20
N MET A 241 21.47 -6.16 -11.81
CA MET A 241 21.55 -7.42 -11.08
C MET A 241 22.78 -7.47 -10.18
N ALA A 242 23.95 -7.09 -10.69
CA ALA A 242 25.20 -7.03 -9.93
C ALA A 242 25.09 -6.00 -8.77
N GLN A 243 24.52 -4.84 -9.02
CA GLN A 243 24.27 -3.84 -7.99
C GLN A 243 23.34 -4.38 -6.89
N SER A 244 22.23 -5.02 -7.26
CA SER A 244 21.29 -5.62 -6.32
C SER A 244 21.93 -6.73 -5.49
N GLN A 245 22.78 -7.55 -6.08
CA GLN A 245 23.54 -8.58 -5.36
C GLN A 245 24.54 -7.95 -4.39
N ALA A 246 25.23 -6.88 -4.79
CA ALA A 246 26.13 -6.14 -3.91
C ALA A 246 25.37 -5.46 -2.75
N GLU A 247 24.24 -4.83 -3.02
CA GLU A 247 23.37 -4.24 -2.00
C GLU A 247 22.86 -5.30 -1.02
N ALA A 248 22.44 -6.48 -1.51
CA ALA A 248 22.03 -7.59 -0.65
C ALA A 248 23.18 -8.14 0.23
N ARG A 249 24.41 -8.14 -0.27
CA ARG A 249 25.60 -8.54 0.52
C ARG A 249 26.01 -7.48 1.55
N ASN A 250 25.76 -6.21 1.24
CA ASN A 250 26.10 -5.06 2.09
C ASN A 250 24.92 -4.61 2.95
N ILE A 251 23.98 -5.53 3.26
CA ILE A 251 22.90 -5.23 4.21
C ILE A 251 23.52 -4.67 5.49
N SER A 252 23.11 -3.46 5.85
CA SER A 252 23.62 -2.81 7.05
C SER A 252 23.29 -3.63 8.29
N GLN A 253 24.14 -3.57 9.31
CA GLN A 253 23.91 -4.28 10.57
C GLN A 253 22.54 -3.91 11.16
N SER A 254 22.13 -2.64 11.06
CA SER A 254 20.82 -2.18 11.51
C SER A 254 19.64 -2.89 10.80
N LEU A 255 19.79 -3.21 9.53
CA LEU A 255 18.77 -3.95 8.78
C LEU A 255 18.70 -5.43 9.22
N LEU A 256 19.86 -6.04 9.45
CA LEU A 256 19.94 -7.40 10.03
C LEU A 256 19.37 -7.47 11.44
N ASP A 257 19.61 -6.43 12.25
CA ASP A 257 19.07 -6.32 13.60
C ASP A 257 17.53 -6.20 13.55
N ASN A 258 16.99 -5.37 12.67
CA ASN A 258 15.55 -5.26 12.45
C ASN A 258 14.93 -6.61 12.01
N LEU A 259 15.57 -7.31 11.08
CA LEU A 259 15.12 -8.64 10.64
C LEU A 259 15.19 -9.66 11.78
N SER A 260 16.21 -9.58 12.63
CA SER A 260 16.36 -10.50 13.77
C SER A 260 15.19 -10.39 14.75
N GLY A 261 14.60 -9.19 14.87
CA GLY A 261 13.44 -8.89 15.70
C GLY A 261 12.12 -9.52 15.20
N ILE A 262 12.04 -9.96 13.96
CA ILE A 262 10.83 -10.61 13.42
C ILE A 262 10.57 -11.92 14.18
N ALA A 263 9.46 -11.96 14.94
CA ALA A 263 9.07 -13.10 15.75
C ALA A 263 7.87 -13.87 15.18
N ASN A 264 7.02 -13.20 14.39
CA ASN A 264 5.78 -13.76 13.85
C ASN A 264 5.37 -13.03 12.54
N ASP A 265 4.21 -13.36 11.99
CA ASP A 265 3.68 -12.76 10.76
C ASP A 265 2.66 -11.63 11.04
N GLY A 266 2.64 -11.08 12.26
CA GLY A 266 1.77 -9.97 12.65
C GLY A 266 2.09 -8.65 11.94
N GLN A 267 1.21 -7.65 12.08
CA GLN A 267 1.28 -6.42 11.30
C GLN A 267 2.57 -5.62 11.51
N ASP A 268 3.11 -5.55 12.71
CA ASP A 268 4.38 -4.84 12.99
C ASP A 268 5.56 -5.52 12.28
N ASN A 269 5.57 -6.87 12.26
CA ASN A 269 6.58 -7.62 11.53
C ASN A 269 6.40 -7.52 10.00
N GLN A 270 5.17 -7.35 9.50
CA GLN A 270 4.93 -7.03 8.10
C GLN A 270 5.51 -5.66 7.71
N ILE A 271 5.44 -4.67 8.61
CA ILE A 271 6.08 -3.36 8.43
C ILE A 271 7.60 -3.51 8.32
N VAL A 272 8.23 -4.20 9.26
CA VAL A 272 9.67 -4.45 9.23
C VAL A 272 10.08 -5.16 7.93
N ALA A 273 9.33 -6.17 7.53
CA ALA A 273 9.56 -6.89 6.27
C ALA A 273 9.42 -5.97 5.05
N ALA A 274 8.36 -5.14 5.01
CA ALA A 274 8.12 -4.23 3.89
C ALA A 274 9.23 -3.16 3.76
N VAL A 275 9.61 -2.54 4.87
CA VAL A 275 10.69 -1.54 4.89
C VAL A 275 12.04 -2.18 4.48
N THR A 276 12.30 -3.41 4.93
CA THR A 276 13.48 -4.18 4.52
C THR A 276 13.52 -4.40 3.00
N LEU A 277 12.41 -4.85 2.42
CA LEU A 277 12.31 -5.09 0.98
C LEU A 277 12.52 -3.81 0.15
N ILE A 278 12.05 -2.67 0.66
CA ILE A 278 12.26 -1.35 0.04
C ILE A 278 13.72 -0.92 0.18
N ALA A 279 14.32 -1.05 1.36
CA ALA A 279 15.71 -0.70 1.60
C ALA A 279 16.66 -1.51 0.70
N MET A 280 16.30 -2.77 0.43
CA MET A 280 16.99 -3.65 -0.53
C MET A 280 16.62 -3.38 -2.00
N LYS A 281 15.76 -2.42 -2.29
CA LYS A 281 15.24 -2.12 -3.64
C LYS A 281 14.66 -3.34 -4.35
N VAL A 282 14.01 -4.24 -3.63
CA VAL A 282 13.47 -5.47 -4.22
C VAL A 282 12.34 -5.15 -5.18
N SER A 283 11.39 -4.32 -4.76
CA SER A 283 10.21 -3.97 -5.56
C SER A 283 9.79 -2.51 -5.29
N PRO A 284 9.20 -1.81 -6.26
CA PRO A 284 8.66 -0.48 -6.04
C PRO A 284 7.41 -0.46 -5.16
N VAL A 285 6.70 -1.59 -5.06
CA VAL A 285 5.44 -1.70 -4.30
C VAL A 285 5.47 -2.92 -3.40
N VAL A 286 5.20 -2.70 -2.12
CA VAL A 286 5.02 -3.77 -1.13
C VAL A 286 3.63 -3.64 -0.51
N ALA A 287 2.85 -4.71 -0.55
CA ALA A 287 1.53 -4.75 0.09
C ALA A 287 1.59 -5.49 1.42
N ILE A 288 1.03 -4.84 2.44
CA ILE A 288 0.89 -5.35 3.81
C ILE A 288 -0.58 -5.35 4.21
N ARG A 289 -0.87 -5.79 5.42
CA ARG A 289 -2.20 -5.70 6.02
C ARG A 289 -2.10 -5.10 7.41
N LEU A 290 -2.62 -3.88 7.59
CA LEU A 290 -2.96 -3.32 8.90
C LEU A 290 -4.45 -3.51 9.14
N ASP A 291 -4.82 -3.86 10.35
CA ASP A 291 -6.19 -4.17 10.74
C ASP A 291 -6.76 -3.01 11.57
N PHE A 292 -7.68 -2.24 10.98
CA PHE A 292 -8.37 -1.10 11.61
C PHE A 292 -9.73 -1.47 12.22
N GLY A 293 -9.98 -2.71 12.47
CA GLY A 293 -11.24 -3.19 13.04
C GLY A 293 -11.75 -4.47 12.37
N GLY A 294 -11.35 -4.68 11.13
CA GLY A 294 -11.68 -5.87 10.36
C GLY A 294 -13.18 -6.05 10.12
N ASP A 295 -13.61 -7.29 9.96
CA ASP A 295 -15.01 -7.65 9.85
C ASP A 295 -15.68 -7.59 11.25
N ASN A 296 -16.33 -6.44 11.55
CA ASN A 296 -16.84 -6.12 12.88
C ASN A 296 -18.36 -6.25 13.04
N HIS A 297 -19.01 -7.13 12.27
CA HIS A 297 -20.44 -7.41 12.39
C HIS A 297 -20.90 -7.82 13.79
N THR A 298 -20.05 -8.50 14.53
CA THR A 298 -20.34 -9.02 15.87
C THR A 298 -19.69 -8.20 16.98
N ASP A 299 -19.13 -7.05 16.67
CA ASP A 299 -18.45 -6.16 17.63
C ASP A 299 -19.46 -5.20 18.27
N THR A 300 -20.35 -5.74 19.10
CA THR A 300 -21.53 -5.06 19.65
C THR A 300 -21.22 -3.74 20.36
N ALA A 301 -20.12 -3.70 21.11
CA ALA A 301 -19.68 -2.51 21.82
C ALA A 301 -18.56 -1.74 21.13
N LEU A 302 -18.22 -2.12 19.88
CA LEU A 302 -17.12 -1.57 19.07
C LEU A 302 -15.73 -1.65 19.76
N HIS A 303 -15.57 -2.63 20.65
CA HIS A 303 -14.33 -2.81 21.40
C HIS A 303 -13.16 -3.27 20.50
N ASN A 304 -13.45 -4.15 19.52
CA ASN A 304 -12.43 -4.59 18.59
C ASN A 304 -12.07 -3.48 17.60
N GLU A 305 -13.06 -2.68 17.18
CA GLU A 305 -12.80 -1.49 16.36
C GLU A 305 -11.84 -0.55 17.09
N ALA A 306 -12.11 -0.23 18.37
CA ALA A 306 -11.26 0.62 19.18
C ALA A 306 -9.84 0.04 19.32
N ARG A 307 -9.72 -1.20 19.78
CA ARG A 307 -8.42 -1.86 19.98
C ARG A 307 -7.58 -1.89 18.70
N LYS A 308 -8.17 -2.33 17.60
CA LYS A 308 -7.48 -2.49 16.34
C LYS A 308 -7.13 -1.16 15.69
N THR A 309 -7.98 -0.12 15.81
CA THR A 309 -7.65 1.23 15.34
C THR A 309 -6.44 1.81 16.09
N ILE A 310 -6.39 1.64 17.42
CA ILE A 310 -5.24 2.07 18.25
C ILE A 310 -3.96 1.35 17.76
N VAL A 311 -4.02 0.03 17.61
CA VAL A 311 -2.88 -0.76 17.17
C VAL A 311 -2.45 -0.37 15.76
N ALA A 312 -3.38 -0.17 14.83
CA ALA A 312 -3.06 0.20 13.46
C ALA A 312 -2.41 1.60 13.36
N VAL A 313 -2.89 2.58 14.13
CA VAL A 313 -2.25 3.92 14.18
C VAL A 313 -0.85 3.83 14.77
N ASN A 314 -0.65 3.04 15.83
CA ASN A 314 0.68 2.78 16.39
C ASN A 314 1.60 2.08 15.37
N SER A 315 1.08 1.15 14.58
CA SER A 315 1.82 0.50 13.51
C SER A 315 2.20 1.48 12.38
N ILE A 316 1.37 2.48 12.07
CA ILE A 316 1.76 3.58 11.16
C ILE A 316 2.93 4.38 11.76
N ASN A 317 2.89 4.69 13.06
CA ASN A 317 4.01 5.37 13.73
C ASN A 317 5.30 4.51 13.69
N LEU A 318 5.19 3.21 13.92
CA LEU A 318 6.30 2.26 13.77
C LEU A 318 6.85 2.28 12.35
N LEU A 319 5.99 2.28 11.33
CA LEU A 319 6.41 2.37 9.93
C LEU A 319 7.29 3.61 9.70
N PHE A 320 6.79 4.79 10.07
CA PHE A 320 7.52 6.03 9.81
C PHE A 320 8.79 6.17 10.66
N SER A 321 8.78 5.69 11.91
CA SER A 321 10.01 5.65 12.72
C SER A 321 11.06 4.70 12.14
N THR A 322 10.65 3.56 11.59
CA THR A 322 11.57 2.61 10.92
C THR A 322 12.13 3.21 9.61
N LEU A 323 11.28 3.91 8.85
CA LEU A 323 11.72 4.62 7.64
C LEU A 323 12.72 5.75 7.96
N ASP A 324 12.52 6.45 9.08
CA ASP A 324 13.48 7.49 9.54
C ASP A 324 14.83 6.92 9.89
N GLN A 325 14.87 5.81 10.62
CA GLN A 325 16.12 5.13 10.98
C GLN A 325 16.96 4.76 9.75
N LEU A 326 16.30 4.49 8.62
CA LEU A 326 16.95 4.12 7.37
C LEU A 326 17.09 5.30 6.38
N GLY A 327 16.65 6.51 6.74
CA GLY A 327 16.67 7.68 5.86
C GLY A 327 15.74 7.57 4.66
N LEU A 328 14.68 6.78 4.75
CA LEU A 328 13.74 6.47 3.68
C LEU A 328 12.39 7.20 3.76
N ARG A 329 12.13 7.98 4.80
CA ARG A 329 10.84 8.68 5.02
C ARG A 329 10.40 9.47 3.79
N ASP A 330 11.32 10.16 3.12
CA ASP A 330 11.04 11.00 1.95
C ASP A 330 10.92 10.21 0.64
N ASN A 331 11.20 8.92 0.66
CA ASN A 331 11.20 8.05 -0.52
C ASN A 331 10.02 7.09 -0.56
N VAL A 332 9.22 7.03 0.51
CA VAL A 332 8.11 6.07 0.65
C VAL A 332 6.80 6.81 0.86
N THR A 333 5.81 6.44 0.10
CA THR A 333 4.40 6.80 0.32
C THR A 333 3.68 5.57 0.87
N PHE A 334 2.95 5.77 1.96
CA PHE A 334 2.04 4.78 2.53
C PHE A 334 0.62 5.07 2.09
N ALA A 335 -0.14 4.02 1.79
CA ALA A 335 -1.58 4.11 1.56
C ALA A 335 -2.30 2.99 2.31
N ALA A 336 -3.40 3.33 3.00
CA ALA A 336 -4.31 2.35 3.59
C ALA A 336 -5.66 2.46 2.90
N MET A 337 -6.11 1.37 2.28
CA MET A 337 -7.45 1.25 1.69
C MET A 337 -7.99 -0.15 1.90
N ASN A 338 -9.30 -0.28 1.84
CA ASN A 338 -9.96 -1.56 2.10
C ASN A 338 -11.04 -1.82 1.03
N VAL A 339 -11.56 -3.04 1.02
CA VAL A 339 -12.56 -3.47 0.02
C VAL A 339 -13.85 -2.64 0.08
N PHE A 340 -14.31 -2.23 1.28
CA PHE A 340 -15.45 -1.36 1.51
C PHE A 340 -15.36 -0.75 2.91
N GLY A 341 -16.23 0.22 3.18
CA GLY A 341 -16.40 0.81 4.52
C GLY A 341 -17.48 0.14 5.34
N ARG A 342 -17.74 0.71 6.52
CA ARG A 342 -18.77 0.24 7.45
C ARG A 342 -19.81 1.31 7.70
N THR A 343 -21.03 0.86 8.01
CA THR A 343 -22.12 1.76 8.43
C THR A 343 -21.77 2.47 9.72
N LEU A 344 -22.24 3.71 9.88
CA LEU A 344 -22.18 4.39 11.16
C LEU A 344 -23.24 3.86 12.12
N ALA A 345 -24.39 3.44 11.58
CA ALA A 345 -25.43 2.77 12.35
C ALA A 345 -25.04 1.30 12.67
N PHE A 346 -25.52 0.80 13.81
CA PHE A 346 -25.42 -0.62 14.14
C PHE A 346 -26.28 -1.47 13.21
N LYS A 347 -25.82 -2.68 12.95
CA LYS A 347 -26.58 -3.71 12.28
C LYS A 347 -27.68 -4.24 13.21
N GLY A 348 -28.95 -4.15 12.76
CA GLY A 348 -30.08 -4.68 13.49
C GLY A 348 -30.57 -3.81 14.64
N SER A 349 -31.60 -4.26 15.34
CA SER A 349 -32.20 -3.64 16.52
C SER A 349 -32.44 -4.69 17.61
N GLY A 350 -32.27 -4.30 18.87
CA GLY A 350 -32.52 -5.19 20.01
C GLY A 350 -31.29 -5.99 20.44
N THR A 351 -31.51 -7.17 21.02
CA THR A 351 -30.48 -8.04 21.58
C THR A 351 -29.49 -8.59 20.54
N ASP A 352 -29.87 -8.58 19.25
CA ASP A 352 -29.06 -9.02 18.12
C ASP A 352 -28.35 -7.86 17.43
N SER A 353 -28.36 -6.67 18.03
CA SER A 353 -27.58 -5.54 17.51
C SER A 353 -26.09 -5.89 17.60
N ALA A 354 -25.54 -6.23 16.50
CA ALA A 354 -24.13 -6.58 16.36
C ALA A 354 -23.45 -5.44 15.63
N GLY A 355 -22.26 -5.07 15.95
CA GLY A 355 -21.38 -4.13 15.30
C GLY A 355 -21.92 -3.35 14.08
N ARG A 356 -21.09 -3.17 13.08
CA ARG A 356 -21.41 -2.39 11.88
C ARG A 356 -21.67 -3.27 10.66
N ASP A 357 -22.54 -2.82 9.75
CA ASP A 357 -22.78 -3.51 8.48
C ASP A 357 -21.86 -3.01 7.36
N HIS A 358 -21.90 -3.64 6.20
CA HIS A 358 -21.14 -3.27 5.01
C HIS A 358 -21.68 -1.96 4.40
N LEU A 359 -20.79 -1.06 4.02
CA LEU A 359 -21.14 0.18 3.35
C LEU A 359 -20.34 0.34 2.06
N ALA A 360 -21.02 0.25 0.91
CA ALA A 360 -20.41 0.47 -0.40
C ALA A 360 -20.17 1.95 -0.71
N ASN A 361 -21.01 2.80 -0.14
CA ASN A 361 -21.12 4.19 -0.56
C ASN A 361 -20.14 5.14 0.12
N HIS A 362 -19.41 4.67 1.11
CA HIS A 362 -18.38 5.45 1.77
C HIS A 362 -17.24 4.58 2.26
N HIS A 363 -16.04 5.05 2.04
CA HIS A 363 -14.80 4.59 2.65
C HIS A 363 -13.85 5.78 2.75
N CYS A 364 -12.78 5.65 3.51
CA CYS A 364 -11.70 6.62 3.56
C CYS A 364 -10.38 5.90 3.27
N THR A 365 -9.64 6.39 2.29
CA THR A 365 -8.25 5.98 2.06
C THR A 365 -7.32 6.98 2.73
N VAL A 366 -6.39 6.48 3.54
CA VAL A 366 -5.36 7.30 4.20
C VAL A 366 -4.10 7.25 3.36
N LEU A 367 -3.63 8.41 2.91
CA LEU A 367 -2.39 8.57 2.14
C LEU A 367 -1.37 9.36 2.97
N ILE A 368 -0.14 8.87 3.10
CA ILE A 368 0.92 9.54 3.86
C ILE A 368 2.22 9.50 3.04
N GLY A 369 2.77 10.64 2.68
CA GLY A 369 4.02 10.67 1.92
C GLY A 369 4.46 12.07 1.50
N LYS A 370 5.67 12.18 0.95
CA LYS A 370 6.24 13.47 0.52
C LYS A 370 5.44 14.11 -0.60
N GLY A 371 4.92 13.32 -1.53
CA GLY A 371 4.08 13.79 -2.64
C GLY A 371 2.63 14.09 -2.24
N VAL A 372 2.28 13.89 -0.96
CA VAL A 372 0.93 14.05 -0.43
C VAL A 372 0.83 15.35 0.36
N LYS A 373 -0.15 16.18 0.02
CA LYS A 373 -0.50 17.37 0.79
C LYS A 373 -1.46 16.99 1.91
N ALA A 374 -1.12 17.38 3.13
CA ALA A 374 -1.96 17.13 4.30
C ALA A 374 -3.34 17.79 4.15
N GLY A 375 -4.40 17.04 4.44
CA GLY A 375 -5.76 17.54 4.35
C GLY A 375 -6.82 16.46 4.44
N VAL A 376 -8.06 16.89 4.38
CA VAL A 376 -9.24 16.03 4.19
C VAL A 376 -9.80 16.33 2.82
N ILE A 377 -9.90 15.32 1.97
CA ILE A 377 -10.43 15.40 0.61
C ILE A 377 -11.80 14.74 0.59
N GLY A 378 -12.73 15.39 -0.09
CA GLY A 378 -14.11 14.95 -0.16
C GLY A 378 -14.90 15.37 1.07
N GLY A 379 -15.91 14.58 1.38
CA GLY A 379 -16.82 14.78 2.49
C GLY A 379 -17.90 13.72 2.47
N ILE A 380 -18.82 13.84 3.39
CA ILE A 380 -19.95 12.93 3.54
C ILE A 380 -21.26 13.70 3.52
N GLU A 381 -22.31 13.05 3.05
CA GLU A 381 -23.68 13.54 3.12
C GLU A 381 -24.63 12.43 3.58
N ALA A 382 -25.77 12.80 4.13
CA ALA A 382 -26.76 11.85 4.58
C ALA A 382 -27.29 10.98 3.41
N ASN A 383 -27.48 9.69 3.68
CA ASN A 383 -28.00 8.72 2.73
C ASN A 383 -28.91 7.71 3.46
N GLY A 384 -30.20 7.99 3.52
CA GLY A 384 -31.14 7.23 4.33
C GLY A 384 -30.82 7.34 5.83
N ASN A 385 -30.60 6.22 6.48
CA ASN A 385 -30.22 6.12 7.88
C ASN A 385 -28.72 6.13 8.12
N ASP A 386 -27.91 6.38 7.09
CA ASP A 386 -26.46 6.36 7.15
C ASP A 386 -25.87 7.48 6.27
N PHE A 387 -24.63 7.37 5.86
CA PHE A 387 -23.90 8.37 5.09
C PHE A 387 -23.32 7.78 3.80
N LYS A 388 -23.02 8.65 2.86
CA LYS A 388 -22.24 8.33 1.65
C LYS A 388 -21.20 9.40 1.38
N ALA A 389 -20.19 9.06 0.61
CA ALA A 389 -19.24 10.05 0.10
C ALA A 389 -19.94 11.02 -0.86
N MET A 390 -19.45 12.24 -0.91
CA MET A 390 -19.86 13.25 -1.89
C MET A 390 -19.13 13.08 -3.22
N ALA A 391 -19.68 13.68 -4.29
CA ALA A 391 -18.92 14.02 -5.49
C ALA A 391 -17.80 15.02 -5.14
N LEU A 392 -16.83 15.27 -6.03
CA LEU A 392 -15.64 16.06 -5.72
C LEU A 392 -15.38 17.17 -6.73
N GLN A 393 -14.69 18.21 -6.25
CA GLN A 393 -13.96 19.16 -7.10
C GLN A 393 -12.47 18.82 -7.07
N SER A 394 -11.88 18.46 -8.20
CA SER A 394 -10.49 18.01 -8.26
C SER A 394 -9.47 19.09 -7.85
N ALA A 395 -9.74 20.36 -8.15
CA ALA A 395 -8.84 21.47 -7.85
C ALA A 395 -8.81 21.85 -6.37
N THR A 396 -9.94 21.75 -5.66
CA THR A 396 -10.08 22.17 -4.25
C THR A 396 -10.08 20.99 -3.29
N GLY A 397 -10.40 19.80 -3.77
CA GLY A 397 -10.61 18.59 -2.96
C GLY A 397 -11.91 18.62 -2.14
N GLN A 398 -12.77 19.61 -2.34
CA GLN A 398 -14.02 19.74 -1.58
C GLN A 398 -15.05 18.72 -2.07
N GLY A 399 -15.79 18.17 -1.09
CA GLY A 399 -16.99 17.40 -1.37
C GLY A 399 -18.12 18.29 -1.88
N VAL A 400 -18.84 17.80 -2.88
CA VAL A 400 -19.98 18.48 -3.50
C VAL A 400 -21.24 17.70 -3.16
N PRO A 401 -22.19 18.30 -2.42
CA PRO A 401 -23.46 17.67 -2.09
C PRO A 401 -24.29 17.30 -3.34
N LYS A 402 -25.16 16.31 -3.21
CA LYS A 402 -25.96 15.77 -4.31
C LYS A 402 -26.82 16.85 -5.01
N ASP A 403 -27.36 17.80 -4.27
CA ASP A 403 -28.17 18.91 -4.80
C ASP A 403 -27.36 19.92 -5.62
N GLN A 404 -26.02 19.89 -5.51
CA GLN A 404 -25.08 20.71 -6.25
C GLN A 404 -24.17 19.88 -7.18
N ALA A 405 -24.52 18.63 -7.49
CA ALA A 405 -23.66 17.67 -8.21
C ALA A 405 -23.16 18.17 -9.57
N SER A 406 -23.87 19.12 -10.20
CA SER A 406 -23.43 19.74 -11.47
C SER A 406 -22.18 20.62 -11.32
N SER A 407 -21.82 21.03 -10.10
CA SER A 407 -20.58 21.78 -9.83
C SER A 407 -19.35 20.87 -9.58
N ALA A 408 -19.56 19.58 -9.43
CA ALA A 408 -18.48 18.60 -9.30
C ALA A 408 -17.89 18.26 -10.67
N ASP A 409 -16.58 18.11 -10.72
CA ASP A 409 -15.89 17.60 -11.92
C ASP A 409 -15.43 16.14 -11.77
N ILE A 410 -15.67 15.53 -10.60
CA ILE A 410 -15.53 14.10 -10.32
C ILE A 410 -16.87 13.62 -9.74
N ALA A 411 -17.58 12.79 -10.50
CA ALA A 411 -18.85 12.22 -10.04
C ALA A 411 -18.62 11.26 -8.85
N PHE A 412 -19.65 11.06 -8.02
CA PHE A 412 -19.60 10.11 -6.90
C PHE A 412 -19.06 8.73 -7.30
N ALA A 413 -19.55 8.17 -8.41
CA ALA A 413 -19.13 6.85 -8.89
C ALA A 413 -17.65 6.80 -9.35
N ASP A 414 -17.05 7.96 -9.64
CA ASP A 414 -15.69 8.06 -10.16
C ASP A 414 -14.65 8.37 -9.06
N THR A 415 -15.11 8.54 -7.81
CA THR A 415 -14.22 8.92 -6.69
C THR A 415 -13.17 7.86 -6.39
N LEU A 416 -13.46 6.56 -6.57
CA LEU A 416 -12.47 5.50 -6.42
C LEU A 416 -11.36 5.58 -7.48
N GLY A 417 -11.71 5.86 -8.74
CA GLY A 417 -10.73 6.12 -9.80
C GLY A 417 -9.88 7.35 -9.51
N ALA A 418 -10.49 8.40 -8.93
CA ALA A 418 -9.77 9.60 -8.51
C ALA A 418 -8.74 9.32 -7.40
N VAL A 419 -9.06 8.46 -6.42
CA VAL A 419 -8.07 8.00 -5.42
C VAL A 419 -6.88 7.35 -6.12
N GLY A 420 -7.13 6.43 -7.06
CA GLY A 420 -6.07 5.74 -7.78
C GLY A 420 -5.18 6.67 -8.60
N LYS A 421 -5.78 7.60 -9.36
CA LYS A 421 -5.03 8.63 -10.12
C LYS A 421 -4.23 9.54 -9.20
N THR A 422 -4.82 9.97 -8.08
CA THR A 422 -4.16 10.87 -7.12
C THR A 422 -3.00 10.16 -6.42
N LEU A 423 -3.18 8.92 -5.97
CA LEU A 423 -2.10 8.12 -5.39
C LEU A 423 -0.98 7.90 -6.42
N GLY A 424 -1.31 7.51 -7.65
CA GLY A 424 -0.32 7.36 -8.71
C GLY A 424 0.48 8.64 -8.98
N ALA A 425 -0.20 9.79 -9.02
CA ALA A 425 0.45 11.09 -9.18
C ALA A 425 1.37 11.44 -8.00
N ALA A 426 0.92 11.21 -6.76
CA ALA A 426 1.73 11.41 -5.55
C ALA A 426 2.98 10.53 -5.52
N LEU A 427 2.93 9.36 -6.14
CA LEU A 427 4.05 8.43 -6.30
C LEU A 427 5.03 8.82 -7.42
N GLY A 428 4.68 9.80 -8.24
CA GLY A 428 5.46 10.16 -9.41
C GLY A 428 5.22 9.27 -10.64
N VAL A 429 4.09 8.58 -10.72
CA VAL A 429 3.67 7.88 -11.94
C VAL A 429 3.38 8.93 -13.01
N PRO A 430 3.89 8.80 -14.25
CA PRO A 430 3.63 9.74 -15.32
C PRO A 430 2.13 9.92 -15.57
N SER A 431 1.68 11.17 -15.75
CA SER A 431 0.27 11.51 -15.97
C SER A 431 -0.33 10.74 -17.14
N GLN A 432 0.40 10.61 -18.25
CA GLN A 432 -0.04 9.85 -19.41
C GLN A 432 -0.32 8.38 -19.06
N ALA A 433 0.51 7.74 -18.21
CA ALA A 433 0.29 6.36 -17.79
C ALA A 433 -0.97 6.23 -16.93
N LEU A 434 -1.27 7.23 -16.08
CA LEU A 434 -2.50 7.26 -15.30
C LEU A 434 -3.73 7.41 -16.20
N GLU A 435 -3.72 8.35 -17.16
CA GLU A 435 -4.84 8.57 -18.08
C GLU A 435 -5.06 7.39 -19.04
N ASP A 436 -3.98 6.76 -19.51
CA ASP A 436 -4.07 5.60 -20.40
C ASP A 436 -4.65 4.36 -19.73
N ASN A 437 -4.49 4.21 -18.43
CA ASN A 437 -4.86 3.00 -17.71
C ASN A 437 -6.08 3.17 -16.79
N ILE A 438 -6.25 4.31 -16.14
CA ILE A 438 -7.39 4.57 -15.24
C ILE A 438 -8.41 5.40 -16.01
N THR A 439 -9.56 4.77 -16.33
CA THR A 439 -10.54 5.37 -17.25
C THR A 439 -11.50 6.36 -16.57
N GLN A 440 -11.63 6.31 -15.24
CA GLN A 440 -12.55 7.13 -14.47
C GLN A 440 -11.81 8.03 -13.47
N GLY A 441 -12.48 9.08 -13.04
CA GLY A 441 -11.93 10.04 -12.09
C GLY A 441 -10.85 10.95 -12.69
N LYS A 442 -10.40 11.88 -11.89
CA LYS A 442 -9.31 12.83 -12.17
C LYS A 442 -8.34 12.84 -11.01
N VAL A 443 -7.12 13.30 -11.24
CA VAL A 443 -6.19 13.62 -10.16
C VAL A 443 -6.77 14.76 -9.33
N VAL A 444 -6.87 14.58 -8.02
CA VAL A 444 -7.25 15.65 -7.10
C VAL A 444 -5.99 16.42 -6.72
N THR A 445 -5.76 17.54 -7.43
CA THR A 445 -4.54 18.34 -7.27
C THR A 445 -4.42 18.96 -5.88
N ALA A 446 -5.54 19.20 -5.20
CA ALA A 446 -5.56 19.66 -3.81
C ALA A 446 -4.91 18.68 -2.81
N ALA A 447 -4.78 17.40 -3.17
CA ALA A 447 -4.15 16.37 -2.35
C ALA A 447 -2.65 16.17 -2.66
N LEU A 448 -2.08 16.91 -3.61
CA LEU A 448 -0.68 16.83 -4.00
C LEU A 448 0.14 17.95 -3.38
N ALA A 449 1.38 17.61 -2.95
CA ALA A 449 2.34 18.52 -2.33
C ALA A 449 3.10 19.39 -3.37
#